data_2cf3b7a35df8080c361e985d90ca7563
#
_entry.id   2cf3b7a35df8080c361e985d90ca7563
#
_cell.length_a   1.000
_cell.length_b   1.000
_cell.length_c   1.000
_cell.angle_alpha   90.00
_cell.angle_beta   90.00
_cell.angle_gamma   90.00
#
_symmetry.space_group_name_H-M   'P 1'
#
loop_
_entity.id
_entity.type
_entity.pdbx_description
1 polymer ?
#
loop_
_entity_poly.entity_id
_entity_poly.type
_entity_poly.pdbx_seq_one_letter_code
_entity_poly.pdbx_strand_id
1 'polypeptide(L)'
;MTYEVGKKALDFLIANSGTRRNLEVDFFGGEPLMNWQVVKQLVEYGRSQEEAHNKKFRFTLTTNGVLLNDEIMEFCNREMANVVLSLDGRKEVNDKMRPFRNGTGSYDLIVPKFQKFAEKRGDRDYFVRGTFTHNNLDFGKDVLHFADLGFKKMSVEPVVAPDEEPYAIKEADLPQILEEYDRLAAEYVKRHKEGRGFTFFHFMLDLTQGPCVAKRLSGCGSGTEYLAVTPWGDLYPCHQFVGNEDFLLGNVDTGVTNTAVRDEFKLCNVYAKDKCRDCFARFYCSGGCAANSYNFHGSITDAYDIGCEMQKKRIECAIMIKAALADGSDE
;
A
#
# COMPACT_ATOMS: atom_id res chain seq x y z
N MET A 1 -1.00 -20.56 -4.72
CA MET A 1 -0.91 -21.03 -3.33
C MET A 1 -2.00 -22.07 -3.10
N THR A 2 -1.67 -23.22 -2.51
CA THR A 2 -2.66 -24.21 -2.05
C THR A 2 -3.17 -23.81 -0.65
N TYR A 3 -4.26 -24.42 -0.21
CA TYR A 3 -4.75 -24.23 1.16
C TYR A 3 -3.72 -24.65 2.21
N GLU A 4 -3.02 -25.78 1.99
CA GLU A 4 -2.02 -26.31 2.91
C GLU A 4 -0.86 -25.34 3.12
N VAL A 5 -0.34 -24.74 2.04
CA VAL A 5 0.73 -23.74 2.13
C VAL A 5 0.24 -22.49 2.86
N GLY A 6 -0.95 -22.00 2.51
CA GLY A 6 -1.53 -20.83 3.18
C GLY A 6 -1.80 -21.07 4.66
N LYS A 7 -2.28 -22.27 5.02
CA LYS A 7 -2.45 -22.69 6.42
C LYS A 7 -1.13 -22.67 7.19
N LYS A 8 -0.06 -23.26 6.64
CA LYS A 8 1.27 -23.21 7.24
C LYS A 8 1.78 -21.78 7.41
N ALA A 9 1.47 -20.88 6.46
CA ALA A 9 1.83 -19.45 6.56
C ALA A 9 1.11 -18.77 7.74
N LEU A 10 -0.16 -19.07 7.98
CA LEU A 10 -0.89 -18.56 9.13
C LEU A 10 -0.37 -19.16 10.45
N ASP A 11 -0.05 -20.46 10.49
CA ASP A 11 0.56 -21.11 11.64
C ASP A 11 1.94 -20.50 11.95
N PHE A 12 2.75 -20.24 10.91
CA PHE A 12 4.03 -19.55 11.04
C PHE A 12 3.87 -18.14 11.62
N LEU A 13 2.89 -17.38 11.13
CA LEU A 13 2.59 -16.03 11.64
C LEU A 13 2.19 -16.09 13.12
N ILE A 14 1.32 -17.01 13.52
CA ILE A 14 0.91 -17.19 14.92
C ILE A 14 2.15 -17.50 15.78
N ALA A 15 2.96 -18.47 15.38
CA ALA A 15 4.13 -18.94 16.14
C ALA A 15 5.16 -17.84 16.33
N ASN A 16 5.35 -16.95 15.35
CA ASN A 16 6.36 -15.89 15.37
C ASN A 16 5.84 -14.53 15.88
N SER A 17 4.54 -14.41 16.19
CA SER A 17 3.93 -13.14 16.60
C SER A 17 4.15 -12.79 18.10
N GLY A 18 4.70 -13.70 18.91
CA GLY A 18 4.93 -13.48 20.33
C GLY A 18 3.65 -13.04 21.05
N THR A 19 3.73 -11.95 21.81
CA THR A 19 2.59 -11.39 22.57
C THR A 19 1.67 -10.49 21.74
N ARG A 20 1.95 -10.23 20.47
CA ARG A 20 1.08 -9.41 19.59
C ARG A 20 -0.26 -10.08 19.39
N ARG A 21 -1.32 -9.36 19.74
CA ARG A 21 -2.68 -9.85 19.60
C ARG A 21 -3.20 -9.68 18.18
N ASN A 22 -2.96 -8.53 17.56
CA ASN A 22 -3.46 -8.22 16.22
C ASN A 22 -2.45 -8.70 15.16
N LEU A 23 -2.91 -9.54 14.24
CA LEU A 23 -2.13 -10.07 13.12
C LEU A 23 -2.76 -9.61 11.81
N GLU A 24 -1.94 -9.09 10.91
CA GLU A 24 -2.40 -8.61 9.60
C GLU A 24 -1.99 -9.60 8.50
N VAL A 25 -2.92 -9.89 7.61
CA VAL A 25 -2.73 -10.80 6.47
C VAL A 25 -3.30 -10.15 5.23
N ASP A 26 -2.45 -9.92 4.24
CA ASP A 26 -2.82 -9.35 2.96
C ASP A 26 -2.89 -10.44 1.89
N PHE A 27 -4.08 -10.64 1.33
CA PHE A 27 -4.24 -11.41 0.11
C PHE A 27 -3.87 -10.52 -1.09
N PHE A 28 -2.67 -10.76 -1.58
CA PHE A 28 -2.02 -9.98 -2.62
C PHE A 28 -1.41 -10.91 -3.67
N GLY A 29 -0.86 -10.35 -4.73
CA GLY A 29 -0.18 -11.11 -5.79
C GLY A 29 -0.82 -10.81 -7.15
N GLY A 30 -0.93 -11.78 -8.06
CA GLY A 30 -1.54 -11.54 -9.37
C GLY A 30 -2.99 -11.03 -9.25
N GLU A 31 -3.90 -11.92 -8.90
CA GLU A 31 -5.29 -11.58 -8.57
C GLU A 31 -5.86 -12.61 -7.58
N PRO A 32 -6.06 -12.25 -6.31
CA PRO A 32 -6.53 -13.19 -5.28
C PRO A 32 -7.89 -13.81 -5.57
N LEU A 33 -8.78 -13.09 -6.28
CA LEU A 33 -10.10 -13.60 -6.63
C LEU A 33 -10.06 -14.79 -7.60
N MET A 34 -8.95 -15.00 -8.30
CA MET A 34 -8.75 -16.23 -9.10
C MET A 34 -8.60 -17.48 -8.24
N ASN A 35 -8.22 -17.31 -6.97
CA ASN A 35 -8.06 -18.39 -6.00
C ASN A 35 -9.03 -18.21 -4.81
N TRP A 36 -10.23 -17.73 -5.10
CA TRP A 36 -11.21 -17.28 -4.11
C TRP A 36 -11.57 -18.33 -3.06
N GLN A 37 -11.67 -19.59 -3.47
CA GLN A 37 -12.00 -20.67 -2.52
C GLN A 37 -10.92 -20.83 -1.45
N VAL A 38 -9.65 -20.74 -1.83
CA VAL A 38 -8.53 -20.81 -0.89
C VAL A 38 -8.53 -19.57 0.02
N VAL A 39 -8.81 -18.37 -0.51
CA VAL A 39 -8.95 -17.17 0.33
C VAL A 39 -10.00 -17.35 1.40
N LYS A 40 -11.21 -17.86 1.05
CA LYS A 40 -12.28 -18.13 2.02
C LYS A 40 -11.84 -19.11 3.09
N GLN A 41 -11.27 -20.25 2.68
CA GLN A 41 -10.79 -21.28 3.59
C GLN A 41 -9.72 -20.76 4.56
N LEU A 42 -8.79 -19.91 4.09
CA LEU A 42 -7.76 -19.34 4.94
C LEU A 42 -8.32 -18.32 5.94
N VAL A 43 -9.31 -17.52 5.53
CA VAL A 43 -10.01 -16.61 6.46
C VAL A 43 -10.72 -17.42 7.54
N GLU A 44 -11.48 -18.45 7.17
CA GLU A 44 -12.18 -19.34 8.11
C GLU A 44 -11.20 -20.03 9.06
N TYR A 45 -10.08 -20.54 8.53
CA TYR A 45 -9.03 -21.13 9.35
C TYR A 45 -8.44 -20.12 10.33
N GLY A 46 -8.05 -18.93 9.87
CA GLY A 46 -7.50 -17.88 10.75
C GLY A 46 -8.48 -17.53 11.87
N ARG A 47 -9.78 -17.35 11.56
CA ARG A 47 -10.82 -17.10 12.57
C ARG A 47 -10.90 -18.22 13.61
N SER A 48 -10.80 -19.49 13.19
CA SER A 48 -10.84 -20.64 14.10
C SER A 48 -9.65 -20.69 15.07
N GLN A 49 -8.54 -20.04 14.74
CA GLN A 49 -7.33 -19.99 15.59
C GLN A 49 -7.32 -18.84 16.60
N GLU A 50 -8.20 -17.85 16.45
CA GLU A 50 -8.16 -16.59 17.22
C GLU A 50 -8.27 -16.83 18.74
N GLU A 51 -9.25 -17.62 19.18
CA GLU A 51 -9.50 -17.87 20.61
C GLU A 51 -8.37 -18.68 21.24
N ALA A 52 -7.99 -19.82 20.62
CA ALA A 52 -6.98 -20.72 21.15
C ALA A 52 -5.61 -20.06 21.33
N HIS A 53 -5.27 -19.11 20.48
CA HIS A 53 -3.97 -18.42 20.49
C HIS A 53 -4.02 -16.99 21.04
N ASN A 54 -5.19 -16.50 21.50
CA ASN A 54 -5.40 -15.11 21.91
C ASN A 54 -4.94 -14.11 20.83
N LYS A 55 -5.32 -14.38 19.57
CA LYS A 55 -5.01 -13.56 18.40
C LYS A 55 -6.27 -12.96 17.82
N LYS A 56 -6.10 -11.93 16.98
CA LYS A 56 -7.17 -11.35 16.16
C LYS A 56 -6.62 -11.04 14.78
N PHE A 57 -7.11 -11.71 13.78
CA PHE A 57 -6.69 -11.48 12.39
C PHE A 57 -7.41 -10.28 11.78
N ARG A 58 -6.65 -9.48 11.06
CA ARG A 58 -7.11 -8.39 10.19
C ARG A 58 -6.74 -8.77 8.76
N PHE A 59 -7.72 -9.21 8.01
CA PHE A 59 -7.53 -9.60 6.61
C PHE A 59 -7.71 -8.40 5.70
N THR A 60 -6.80 -8.23 4.75
CA THR A 60 -6.88 -7.27 3.64
C THR A 60 -6.93 -8.04 2.32
N LEU A 61 -7.70 -7.55 1.36
CA LEU A 61 -7.76 -8.08 0.00
C LEU A 61 -7.44 -6.95 -0.98
N THR A 62 -6.48 -7.17 -1.88
CA THR A 62 -6.21 -6.28 -3.01
C THR A 62 -6.69 -6.93 -4.30
N THR A 63 -7.57 -6.27 -5.07
CA THR A 63 -8.15 -6.83 -6.30
C THR A 63 -8.18 -5.85 -7.44
N ASN A 64 -8.04 -6.36 -8.67
CA ASN A 64 -8.29 -5.62 -9.91
C ASN A 64 -9.79 -5.47 -10.24
N GLY A 65 -10.68 -6.11 -9.47
CA GLY A 65 -12.13 -5.97 -9.57
C GLY A 65 -12.81 -6.76 -10.69
N VAL A 66 -12.07 -7.36 -11.61
CA VAL A 66 -12.65 -8.05 -12.78
C VAL A 66 -13.61 -9.15 -12.34
N LEU A 67 -13.23 -9.96 -11.35
CA LEU A 67 -14.00 -11.08 -10.81
C LEU A 67 -14.94 -10.69 -9.66
N LEU A 68 -14.92 -9.42 -9.22
CA LEU A 68 -15.76 -8.96 -8.12
C LEU A 68 -17.25 -9.09 -8.46
N ASN A 69 -18.01 -9.75 -7.58
CA ASN A 69 -19.45 -9.98 -7.66
C ASN A 69 -20.11 -9.80 -6.29
N ASP A 70 -21.44 -9.93 -6.20
CA ASP A 70 -22.17 -9.69 -4.96
C ASP A 70 -21.79 -10.64 -3.83
N GLU A 71 -21.58 -11.92 -4.09
CA GLU A 71 -21.15 -12.92 -3.08
C GLU A 71 -19.80 -12.50 -2.47
N ILE A 72 -18.85 -12.14 -3.33
CA ILE A 72 -17.51 -11.71 -2.89
C ILE A 72 -17.60 -10.39 -2.11
N MET A 73 -18.42 -9.43 -2.54
CA MET A 73 -18.65 -8.18 -1.83
C MET A 73 -19.20 -8.41 -0.43
N GLU A 74 -20.18 -9.28 -0.28
CA GLU A 74 -20.80 -9.63 1.01
C GLU A 74 -19.79 -10.30 1.95
N PHE A 75 -19.01 -11.25 1.44
CA PHE A 75 -17.95 -11.88 2.21
C PHE A 75 -16.90 -10.85 2.65
N CYS A 76 -16.41 -10.01 1.74
CA CYS A 76 -15.45 -8.97 2.07
C CYS A 76 -15.99 -7.99 3.11
N ASN A 77 -17.27 -7.64 3.03
CA ASN A 77 -17.90 -6.75 4.01
C ASN A 77 -18.03 -7.38 5.40
N ARG A 78 -18.11 -8.69 5.50
CA ARG A 78 -18.18 -9.39 6.77
C ARG A 78 -16.80 -9.67 7.35
N GLU A 79 -15.85 -10.11 6.53
CA GLU A 79 -14.59 -10.69 7.01
C GLU A 79 -13.36 -9.79 6.86
N MET A 80 -13.31 -8.94 5.81
CA MET A 80 -12.13 -8.16 5.52
C MET A 80 -12.11 -6.85 6.33
N ALA A 81 -11.01 -6.61 7.04
CA ALA A 81 -10.77 -5.34 7.72
C ALA A 81 -10.59 -4.22 6.72
N ASN A 82 -9.90 -4.48 5.60
CA ASN A 82 -9.69 -3.53 4.52
C ASN A 82 -9.79 -4.21 3.15
N VAL A 83 -10.19 -3.44 2.12
CA VAL A 83 -10.19 -3.89 0.72
C VAL A 83 -9.57 -2.80 -0.15
N VAL A 84 -8.60 -3.19 -0.97
CA VAL A 84 -7.93 -2.29 -1.91
C VAL A 84 -8.44 -2.58 -3.32
N LEU A 85 -9.02 -1.57 -3.94
CA LEU A 85 -9.61 -1.62 -5.28
C LEU A 85 -8.64 -0.96 -6.26
N SER A 86 -8.04 -1.74 -7.16
CA SER A 86 -6.99 -1.26 -8.05
C SER A 86 -7.59 -0.52 -9.26
N LEU A 87 -7.40 0.81 -9.30
CA LEU A 87 -7.82 1.70 -10.39
C LEU A 87 -6.76 2.81 -10.52
N ASP A 88 -6.18 2.99 -11.72
CA ASP A 88 -5.03 3.90 -11.85
C ASP A 88 -5.42 5.37 -12.10
N GLY A 89 -6.68 5.65 -12.44
CA GLY A 89 -7.11 7.03 -12.67
C GLY A 89 -8.31 7.14 -13.61
N ARG A 90 -8.34 8.23 -14.37
CA ARG A 90 -9.30 8.45 -15.47
C ARG A 90 -9.26 7.27 -16.44
N LYS A 91 -10.31 7.13 -17.24
CA LYS A 91 -10.45 5.98 -18.16
C LYS A 91 -9.23 5.75 -19.05
N GLU A 92 -8.74 6.79 -19.69
CA GLU A 92 -7.57 6.73 -20.58
C GLU A 92 -6.29 6.33 -19.86
N VAL A 93 -6.12 6.74 -18.60
CA VAL A 93 -4.97 6.37 -17.76
C VAL A 93 -5.07 4.90 -17.37
N ASN A 94 -6.22 4.51 -16.80
CA ASN A 94 -6.43 3.13 -16.37
C ASN A 94 -6.31 2.14 -17.53
N ASP A 95 -6.99 2.42 -18.66
CA ASP A 95 -7.05 1.48 -19.78
C ASP A 95 -5.72 1.33 -20.51
N LYS A 96 -4.83 2.34 -20.42
CA LYS A 96 -3.45 2.26 -20.92
C LYS A 96 -2.59 1.29 -20.11
N MET A 97 -2.74 1.29 -18.77
CA MET A 97 -1.89 0.52 -17.87
C MET A 97 -2.51 -0.82 -17.44
N ARG A 98 -3.85 -0.96 -17.53
CA ARG A 98 -4.61 -2.16 -17.16
C ARG A 98 -5.51 -2.65 -18.28
N PRO A 99 -4.99 -2.89 -19.50
CA PRO A 99 -5.78 -3.48 -20.58
C PRO A 99 -6.04 -4.96 -20.31
N PHE A 100 -7.12 -5.49 -20.88
CA PHE A 100 -7.31 -6.93 -21.03
C PHE A 100 -6.31 -7.49 -22.06
N ARG A 101 -6.14 -8.82 -22.07
CA ARG A 101 -5.25 -9.51 -23.03
C ARG A 101 -5.60 -9.23 -24.50
N ASN A 102 -6.86 -8.90 -24.81
CA ASN A 102 -7.31 -8.53 -26.14
C ASN A 102 -7.10 -7.03 -26.47
N GLY A 103 -6.45 -6.27 -25.57
CA GLY A 103 -6.18 -4.86 -25.74
C GLY A 103 -7.33 -3.92 -25.38
N THR A 104 -8.53 -4.42 -25.01
CA THR A 104 -9.62 -3.55 -24.54
C THR A 104 -9.36 -3.05 -23.12
N GLY A 105 -9.86 -1.85 -22.80
CA GLY A 105 -9.72 -1.29 -21.45
C GLY A 105 -10.56 -2.02 -20.40
N SER A 106 -10.13 -1.97 -19.15
CA SER A 106 -10.83 -2.59 -18.02
C SER A 106 -11.77 -1.62 -17.27
N TYR A 107 -11.62 -0.32 -17.47
CA TYR A 107 -12.28 0.74 -16.70
C TYR A 107 -13.81 0.59 -16.66
N ASP A 108 -14.46 0.46 -17.81
CA ASP A 108 -15.93 0.40 -17.91
C ASP A 108 -16.51 -0.83 -17.21
N LEU A 109 -15.74 -1.91 -17.09
CA LEU A 109 -16.15 -3.11 -16.36
C LEU A 109 -15.99 -2.95 -14.84
N ILE A 110 -14.86 -2.38 -14.39
CA ILE A 110 -14.50 -2.42 -12.96
C ILE A 110 -15.11 -1.25 -12.17
N VAL A 111 -15.21 -0.05 -12.74
CA VAL A 111 -15.69 1.14 -12.02
C VAL A 111 -17.10 0.97 -11.46
N PRO A 112 -18.11 0.49 -12.20
CA PRO A 112 -19.44 0.27 -11.65
C PRO A 112 -19.44 -0.75 -10.49
N LYS A 113 -18.58 -1.77 -10.54
CA LYS A 113 -18.41 -2.74 -9.44
C LYS A 113 -17.80 -2.11 -8.21
N PHE A 114 -16.79 -1.25 -8.39
CA PHE A 114 -16.13 -0.53 -7.30
C PHE A 114 -17.06 0.46 -6.63
N GLN A 115 -17.87 1.20 -7.39
CA GLN A 115 -18.90 2.10 -6.85
C GLN A 115 -19.93 1.32 -6.02
N LYS A 116 -20.45 0.21 -6.55
CA LYS A 116 -21.38 -0.67 -5.83
C LYS A 116 -20.74 -1.23 -4.54
N PHE A 117 -19.46 -1.62 -4.60
CA PHE A 117 -18.73 -2.12 -3.44
C PHE A 117 -18.56 -1.01 -2.39
N ALA A 118 -18.10 0.18 -2.77
CA ALA A 118 -17.89 1.31 -1.88
C ALA A 118 -19.20 1.72 -1.18
N GLU A 119 -20.33 1.74 -1.91
CA GLU A 119 -21.65 1.99 -1.36
C GLU A 119 -22.03 0.94 -0.30
N LYS A 120 -21.95 -0.35 -0.64
CA LYS A 120 -22.23 -1.46 0.29
C LYS A 120 -21.28 -1.52 1.49
N ARG A 121 -20.05 -1.02 1.32
CA ARG A 121 -19.01 -0.98 2.36
C ARG A 121 -19.32 0.05 3.43
N GLY A 122 -19.95 1.18 3.06
CA GLY A 122 -20.24 2.30 3.96
C GLY A 122 -18.97 2.89 4.58
N ASP A 123 -18.94 3.05 5.90
CA ASP A 123 -17.82 3.65 6.64
C ASP A 123 -16.64 2.71 6.88
N ARG A 124 -16.77 1.43 6.52
CA ARG A 124 -15.67 0.46 6.70
C ARG A 124 -14.49 0.80 5.81
N ASP A 125 -13.30 0.30 6.19
CA ASP A 125 -12.09 0.60 5.45
C ASP A 125 -12.05 -0.05 4.07
N TYR A 126 -11.83 0.78 3.07
CA TYR A 126 -11.43 0.45 1.71
C TYR A 126 -10.55 1.56 1.15
N PHE A 127 -9.78 1.26 0.14
CA PHE A 127 -9.08 2.28 -0.65
C PHE A 127 -9.20 1.97 -2.13
N VAL A 128 -9.52 3.00 -2.93
CA VAL A 128 -9.22 2.97 -4.36
C VAL A 128 -7.75 3.33 -4.50
N ARG A 129 -6.95 2.41 -5.05
CA ARG A 129 -5.51 2.58 -5.17
C ARG A 129 -5.09 2.56 -6.63
N GLY A 130 -4.48 3.66 -7.06
CA GLY A 130 -3.90 3.83 -8.38
C GLY A 130 -2.38 3.99 -8.34
N THR A 131 -1.80 3.97 -9.54
CA THR A 131 -0.38 4.25 -9.77
C THR A 131 -0.27 5.30 -10.86
N PHE A 132 0.45 6.40 -10.58
CA PHE A 132 0.78 7.38 -11.62
C PHE A 132 2.19 7.12 -12.17
N THR A 133 2.41 7.55 -13.40
CA THR A 133 3.61 7.29 -14.18
C THR A 133 4.08 8.56 -14.87
N HIS A 134 5.20 8.52 -15.56
CA HIS A 134 5.61 9.60 -16.48
C HIS A 134 4.50 10.03 -17.46
N ASN A 135 3.58 9.12 -17.81
CA ASN A 135 2.52 9.40 -18.78
C ASN A 135 1.34 10.22 -18.22
N ASN A 136 1.21 10.35 -16.89
CA ASN A 136 0.12 11.08 -16.22
C ASN A 136 0.62 11.84 -14.99
N LEU A 137 1.60 12.71 -15.19
CA LEU A 137 2.15 13.57 -14.12
C LEU A 137 1.10 14.53 -13.54
N ASP A 138 -0.04 14.71 -14.22
CA ASP A 138 -1.24 15.40 -13.73
C ASP A 138 -2.14 14.50 -12.85
N PHE A 139 -1.54 13.60 -12.08
CA PHE A 139 -2.20 12.59 -11.23
C PHE A 139 -3.22 13.17 -10.23
N GLY A 140 -3.11 14.44 -9.89
CA GLY A 140 -4.13 15.14 -9.10
C GLY A 140 -5.49 15.09 -9.75
N LYS A 141 -5.57 15.14 -11.09
CA LYS A 141 -6.83 14.97 -11.82
C LYS A 141 -7.40 13.55 -11.65
N ASP A 142 -6.53 12.53 -11.53
CA ASP A 142 -6.95 11.15 -11.30
C ASP A 142 -7.52 10.97 -9.89
N VAL A 143 -6.87 11.59 -8.89
CA VAL A 143 -7.38 11.64 -7.49
C VAL A 143 -8.74 12.33 -7.43
N LEU A 144 -8.87 13.49 -8.08
CA LEU A 144 -10.13 14.23 -8.11
C LEU A 144 -11.23 13.48 -8.85
N HIS A 145 -10.86 12.77 -9.91
CA HIS A 145 -11.77 11.88 -10.65
C HIS A 145 -12.35 10.78 -9.75
N PHE A 146 -11.52 10.16 -8.91
CA PHE A 146 -12.02 9.18 -7.93
C PHE A 146 -13.03 9.81 -6.96
N ALA A 147 -12.76 11.01 -6.46
CA ALA A 147 -13.68 11.73 -5.59
C ALA A 147 -15.00 12.06 -6.30
N ASP A 148 -14.93 12.46 -7.58
CA ASP A 148 -16.11 12.78 -8.40
C ASP A 148 -16.94 11.52 -8.76
N LEU A 149 -16.31 10.33 -8.80
CA LEU A 149 -17.00 9.03 -8.88
C LEU A 149 -17.68 8.62 -7.57
N GLY A 150 -17.50 9.38 -6.48
CA GLY A 150 -18.11 9.14 -5.16
C GLY A 150 -17.26 8.34 -4.19
N PHE A 151 -16.02 7.98 -4.55
CA PHE A 151 -15.12 7.31 -3.63
C PHE A 151 -14.66 8.25 -2.52
N LYS A 152 -14.56 7.74 -1.29
CA LYS A 152 -14.22 8.53 -0.10
C LYS A 152 -12.78 8.32 0.38
N LYS A 153 -12.17 7.19 0.03
CA LYS A 153 -10.81 6.83 0.48
C LYS A 153 -9.98 6.39 -0.73
N MET A 154 -8.86 7.07 -0.98
CA MET A 154 -8.03 6.82 -2.16
C MET A 154 -6.55 7.02 -1.90
N SER A 155 -5.73 6.35 -2.70
CA SER A 155 -4.27 6.44 -2.72
C SER A 155 -3.79 6.38 -4.18
N VAL A 156 -2.85 7.22 -4.55
CA VAL A 156 -2.21 7.18 -5.87
C VAL A 156 -0.70 7.25 -5.67
N GLU A 157 -0.05 6.11 -5.95
CA GLU A 157 1.39 5.93 -5.74
C GLU A 157 2.17 6.28 -7.00
N PRO A 158 3.40 6.81 -6.89
CA PRO A 158 4.30 6.90 -8.01
C PRO A 158 4.73 5.50 -8.46
N VAL A 159 4.82 5.26 -9.77
CA VAL A 159 5.51 4.07 -10.26
C VAL A 159 6.98 4.11 -9.86
N VAL A 160 7.51 2.98 -9.49
CA VAL A 160 8.95 2.78 -9.29
C VAL A 160 9.39 1.73 -10.29
N ALA A 161 10.09 2.17 -11.31
CA ALA A 161 10.52 1.35 -12.44
C ALA A 161 11.93 1.76 -12.88
N PRO A 162 12.69 0.85 -13.51
CA PRO A 162 13.97 1.21 -14.13
C PRO A 162 13.83 2.33 -15.16
N ASP A 163 14.85 3.16 -15.28
CA ASP A 163 14.83 4.36 -16.15
C ASP A 163 14.63 4.06 -17.64
N GLU A 164 14.89 2.83 -18.07
CA GLU A 164 14.68 2.36 -19.44
C GLU A 164 13.20 2.19 -19.78
N GLU A 165 12.35 2.02 -18.77
CA GLU A 165 10.92 1.87 -18.99
C GLU A 165 10.29 3.19 -19.42
N PRO A 166 9.48 3.20 -20.50
CA PRO A 166 8.92 4.44 -21.04
C PRO A 166 7.91 5.13 -20.12
N TYR A 167 7.45 4.45 -19.09
CA TYR A 167 6.54 4.98 -18.08
C TYR A 167 7.24 5.33 -16.75
N ALA A 168 8.56 5.12 -16.64
CA ALA A 168 9.33 5.43 -15.45
C ALA A 168 9.31 6.93 -15.13
N ILE A 169 9.15 7.26 -13.85
CA ILE A 169 9.30 8.64 -13.36
C ILE A 169 10.80 8.95 -13.24
N LYS A 170 11.20 10.07 -13.82
CA LYS A 170 12.58 10.55 -13.86
C LYS A 170 12.75 11.79 -13.01
N GLU A 171 14.01 12.13 -12.69
CA GLU A 171 14.32 13.34 -11.94
C GLU A 171 13.79 14.62 -12.63
N ALA A 172 13.80 14.66 -13.96
CA ALA A 172 13.25 15.76 -14.76
C ALA A 172 11.73 15.97 -14.57
N ASP A 173 11.00 14.97 -14.10
CA ASP A 173 9.56 15.05 -13.85
C ASP A 173 9.24 15.67 -12.47
N LEU A 174 10.21 15.71 -11.56
CA LEU A 174 10.01 16.18 -10.18
C LEU A 174 9.38 17.57 -10.10
N PRO A 175 9.83 18.62 -10.84
CA PRO A 175 9.21 19.92 -10.72
C PRO A 175 7.71 19.90 -10.97
N GLN A 176 7.27 19.17 -12.00
CA GLN A 176 5.85 19.05 -12.33
C GLN A 176 5.09 18.24 -11.27
N ILE A 177 5.67 17.16 -10.77
CA ILE A 177 5.07 16.32 -9.71
C ILE A 177 4.89 17.13 -8.42
N LEU A 178 5.89 17.91 -8.02
CA LEU A 178 5.83 18.72 -6.81
C LEU A 178 4.76 19.82 -6.92
N GLU A 179 4.67 20.48 -8.08
CA GLU A 179 3.61 21.45 -8.35
C GLU A 179 2.22 20.80 -8.34
N GLU A 180 2.10 19.58 -8.87
CA GLU A 180 0.82 18.86 -8.87
C GLU A 180 0.36 18.46 -7.46
N TYR A 181 1.27 18.13 -6.54
CA TYR A 181 0.92 17.96 -5.12
C TYR A 181 0.40 19.27 -4.50
N ASP A 182 0.99 20.42 -4.82
CA ASP A 182 0.50 21.71 -4.33
C ASP A 182 -0.91 22.04 -4.85
N ARG A 183 -1.16 21.80 -6.15
CA ARG A 183 -2.50 21.97 -6.75
C ARG A 183 -3.53 21.05 -6.12
N LEU A 184 -3.18 19.77 -5.95
CA LEU A 184 -4.06 18.79 -5.33
C LEU A 184 -4.36 19.18 -3.87
N ALA A 185 -3.37 19.64 -3.11
CA ALA A 185 -3.55 20.06 -1.72
C ALA A 185 -4.48 21.29 -1.60
N ALA A 186 -4.35 22.26 -2.49
CA ALA A 186 -5.24 23.42 -2.55
C ALA A 186 -6.70 23.01 -2.85
N GLU A 187 -6.91 22.14 -3.85
CA GLU A 187 -8.26 21.65 -4.18
C GLU A 187 -8.82 20.73 -3.09
N TYR A 188 -7.97 19.97 -2.40
CA TYR A 188 -8.33 19.16 -1.24
C TYR A 188 -8.92 20.03 -0.11
N VAL A 189 -8.24 21.12 0.26
CA VAL A 189 -8.74 22.08 1.27
C VAL A 189 -10.06 22.70 0.84
N LYS A 190 -10.15 23.16 -0.41
CA LYS A 190 -11.37 23.76 -0.97
C LYS A 190 -12.55 22.80 -0.87
N ARG A 191 -12.40 21.55 -1.34
CA ARG A 191 -13.47 20.53 -1.29
C ARG A 191 -13.87 20.20 0.15
N HIS A 192 -12.94 20.18 1.10
CA HIS A 192 -13.28 19.97 2.51
C HIS A 192 -14.11 21.12 3.06
N LYS A 193 -13.75 22.37 2.79
CA LYS A 193 -14.53 23.55 3.21
C LYS A 193 -15.94 23.60 2.58
N GLU A 194 -16.10 23.02 1.40
CA GLU A 194 -17.39 22.91 0.69
C GLU A 194 -18.22 21.67 1.12
N GLY A 195 -17.78 20.89 2.11
CA GLY A 195 -18.47 19.67 2.55
C GLY A 195 -18.36 18.48 1.57
N ARG A 196 -17.48 18.57 0.58
CA ARG A 196 -17.20 17.53 -0.44
C ARG A 196 -15.86 16.83 -0.20
N GLY A 197 -15.40 16.79 1.05
CA GLY A 197 -14.11 16.22 1.43
C GLY A 197 -14.00 14.72 1.13
N PHE A 198 -12.76 14.28 0.95
CA PHE A 198 -12.37 12.89 0.78
C PHE A 198 -11.06 12.62 1.52
N THR A 199 -10.71 11.37 1.70
CA THR A 199 -9.43 10.97 2.30
C THR A 199 -8.43 10.62 1.20
N PHE A 200 -7.32 11.36 1.13
CA PHE A 200 -6.17 11.02 0.31
C PHE A 200 -5.04 10.51 1.19
N PHE A 201 -4.66 9.25 1.03
CA PHE A 201 -3.74 8.54 1.92
C PHE A 201 -2.44 9.31 2.19
N HIS A 202 -1.86 9.94 1.17
CA HIS A 202 -0.59 10.65 1.28
C HIS A 202 -0.66 11.97 2.05
N PHE A 203 -1.85 12.49 2.30
CA PHE A 203 -2.07 13.67 3.15
C PHE A 203 -2.51 13.30 4.58
N MET A 204 -2.70 12.00 4.86
CA MET A 204 -3.07 11.50 6.18
C MET A 204 -1.83 11.39 7.09
N LEU A 205 -1.29 12.52 7.54
CA LEU A 205 -0.21 12.54 8.51
C LEU A 205 -0.74 12.96 9.87
N ASP A 206 -0.51 12.10 10.88
CA ASP A 206 -0.72 12.49 12.28
C ASP A 206 0.45 13.36 12.74
N LEU A 207 0.25 14.68 12.68
CA LEU A 207 1.23 15.67 13.11
C LEU A 207 1.24 15.87 14.63
N THR A 208 0.31 15.27 15.37
CA THR A 208 0.20 15.42 16.83
C THR A 208 0.91 14.30 17.59
N GLN A 209 0.57 13.05 17.33
CA GLN A 209 1.14 11.89 18.01
C GLN A 209 2.07 11.07 17.09
N GLY A 210 1.75 11.02 15.79
CA GLY A 210 2.47 10.21 14.80
C GLY A 210 2.37 8.71 15.07
N PRO A 211 3.01 7.89 14.23
CA PRO A 211 3.08 6.44 14.43
C PRO A 211 3.95 6.09 15.66
N CYS A 212 3.85 4.83 16.13
CA CYS A 212 4.70 4.34 17.20
C CYS A 212 6.20 4.44 16.83
N VAL A 213 7.07 4.49 17.83
CA VAL A 213 8.53 4.69 17.64
C VAL A 213 9.13 3.68 16.66
N ALA A 214 8.76 2.40 16.74
CA ALA A 214 9.27 1.39 15.83
C ALA A 214 8.93 1.72 14.36
N LYS A 215 7.68 2.11 14.07
CA LYS A 215 7.27 2.53 12.71
C LYS A 215 7.95 3.81 12.26
N ARG A 216 8.22 4.76 13.16
CA ARG A 216 8.96 5.99 12.83
C ARG A 216 10.41 5.71 12.43
N LEU A 217 11.01 4.66 12.99
CA LEU A 217 12.40 4.32 12.73
C LEU A 217 12.58 3.43 11.51
N SER A 218 11.78 2.38 11.35
CA SER A 218 11.99 1.30 10.37
C SER A 218 10.84 1.10 9.37
N GLY A 219 9.85 1.99 9.35
CA GLY A 219 8.78 1.98 8.35
C GLY A 219 7.87 0.76 8.42
N CYS A 220 7.68 0.09 7.29
CA CYS A 220 6.77 -1.06 7.17
C CYS A 220 7.26 -2.33 7.85
N GLY A 221 8.53 -2.37 8.30
CA GLY A 221 9.12 -3.53 8.97
C GLY A 221 9.41 -4.70 8.02
N SER A 222 9.65 -4.44 6.73
CA SER A 222 10.04 -5.48 5.77
C SER A 222 11.22 -6.31 6.29
N GLY A 223 11.16 -7.63 6.07
CA GLY A 223 12.17 -8.58 6.53
C GLY A 223 12.12 -8.95 8.02
N THR A 224 11.33 -8.23 8.84
CA THR A 224 11.24 -8.49 10.29
C THR A 224 9.80 -8.57 10.78
N GLU A 225 9.02 -7.51 10.62
CA GLU A 225 7.63 -7.39 11.06
C GLU A 225 6.63 -7.75 9.94
N TYR A 226 7.06 -7.63 8.71
CA TYR A 226 6.35 -7.92 7.48
C TYR A 226 7.17 -8.86 6.61
N LEU A 227 6.54 -9.93 6.13
CA LEU A 227 7.13 -10.90 5.21
C LEU A 227 6.14 -11.18 4.08
N ALA A 228 6.66 -11.46 2.88
CA ALA A 228 5.90 -12.03 1.78
C ALA A 228 6.06 -13.56 1.78
N VAL A 229 4.96 -14.28 1.54
CA VAL A 229 4.95 -15.74 1.40
C VAL A 229 4.57 -16.10 -0.02
N THR A 230 5.42 -16.84 -0.72
CA THR A 230 5.15 -17.31 -2.09
C THR A 230 4.12 -18.44 -2.12
N PRO A 231 3.54 -18.78 -3.29
CA PRO A 231 2.68 -19.96 -3.44
C PRO A 231 3.33 -21.30 -3.04
N TRP A 232 4.65 -21.35 -2.95
CA TRP A 232 5.44 -22.53 -2.56
C TRP A 232 5.90 -22.50 -1.10
N GLY A 233 5.56 -21.43 -0.37
CA GLY A 233 5.88 -21.28 1.04
C GLY A 233 7.19 -20.55 1.32
N ASP A 234 7.90 -20.06 0.30
CA ASP A 234 9.13 -19.31 0.50
C ASP A 234 8.86 -17.95 1.11
N LEU A 235 9.77 -17.53 2.00
CA LEU A 235 9.69 -16.29 2.77
C LEU A 235 10.64 -15.24 2.18
N TYR A 236 10.12 -14.06 1.89
CA TYR A 236 10.88 -12.91 1.42
C TYR A 236 10.62 -11.68 2.30
N PRO A 237 11.53 -10.70 2.36
CA PRO A 237 11.36 -9.47 3.15
C PRO A 237 10.08 -8.69 2.80
N CYS A 238 9.72 -8.62 1.52
CA CYS A 238 8.44 -8.13 1.03
C CYS A 238 8.16 -8.65 -0.39
N HIS A 239 6.98 -8.36 -0.93
CA HIS A 239 6.57 -8.82 -2.25
C HIS A 239 7.48 -8.34 -3.39
N GLN A 240 8.15 -7.19 -3.24
CA GLN A 240 9.06 -6.64 -4.26
C GLN A 240 10.40 -7.42 -4.36
N PHE A 241 10.76 -8.18 -3.35
CA PHE A 241 11.96 -9.04 -3.36
C PHE A 241 11.66 -10.48 -3.80
N VAL A 242 10.39 -10.84 -4.00
CA VAL A 242 10.01 -12.20 -4.41
C VAL A 242 10.69 -12.56 -5.75
N GLY A 243 11.39 -13.70 -5.76
CA GLY A 243 12.12 -14.19 -6.92
C GLY A 243 13.58 -13.74 -7.00
N ASN A 244 14.03 -12.86 -6.12
CA ASN A 244 15.45 -12.55 -5.96
C ASN A 244 16.05 -13.49 -4.88
N GLU A 245 16.86 -14.45 -5.30
CA GLU A 245 17.42 -15.50 -4.43
C GLU A 245 18.28 -14.93 -3.29
N ASP A 246 18.94 -13.77 -3.51
CA ASP A 246 19.76 -13.11 -2.50
C ASP A 246 18.93 -12.69 -1.27
N PHE A 247 17.63 -12.48 -1.44
CA PHE A 247 16.69 -12.09 -0.38
C PHE A 247 15.79 -13.23 0.11
N LEU A 248 16.04 -14.46 -0.30
CA LEU A 248 15.32 -15.60 0.24
C LEU A 248 15.64 -15.76 1.73
N LEU A 249 14.62 -15.60 2.59
CA LEU A 249 14.77 -15.69 4.04
C LEU A 249 14.63 -17.13 4.56
N GLY A 250 13.94 -17.99 3.84
CA GLY A 250 13.62 -19.36 4.25
C GLY A 250 12.30 -19.81 3.70
N ASN A 251 11.61 -20.72 4.41
CA ASN A 251 10.32 -21.28 3.99
C ASN A 251 9.40 -21.47 5.21
N VAL A 252 8.09 -21.49 5.02
CA VAL A 252 7.11 -21.69 6.11
C VAL A 252 7.30 -23.01 6.87
N ASP A 253 7.93 -24.02 6.26
CA ASP A 253 8.24 -25.31 6.88
C ASP A 253 9.51 -25.30 7.74
N THR A 254 10.50 -24.50 7.35
CA THR A 254 11.81 -24.45 8.02
C THR A 254 12.02 -23.18 8.85
N GLY A 255 11.11 -22.20 8.70
CA GLY A 255 11.23 -20.88 9.28
C GLY A 255 12.25 -20.00 8.56
N VAL A 256 12.63 -18.89 9.20
CA VAL A 256 13.67 -17.99 8.70
C VAL A 256 15.05 -18.60 8.97
N THR A 257 15.72 -19.04 7.91
CA THR A 257 17.06 -19.68 7.98
C THR A 257 18.16 -18.70 7.58
N ASN A 258 17.89 -17.74 6.68
CA ASN A 258 18.83 -16.69 6.30
C ASN A 258 18.76 -15.51 7.28
N THR A 259 19.38 -15.69 8.44
CA THR A 259 19.40 -14.67 9.51
C THR A 259 20.25 -13.47 9.15
N ALA A 260 21.23 -13.61 8.25
CA ALA A 260 22.07 -12.49 7.82
C ALA A 260 21.25 -11.43 7.08
N VAL A 261 20.46 -11.81 6.12
CA VAL A 261 19.54 -10.90 5.39
C VAL A 261 18.49 -10.32 6.35
N ARG A 262 17.87 -11.15 7.20
CA ARG A 262 16.92 -10.66 8.21
C ARG A 262 17.55 -9.57 9.09
N ASP A 263 18.78 -9.78 9.58
CA ASP A 263 19.46 -8.85 10.49
C ASP A 263 19.88 -7.56 9.76
N GLU A 264 20.19 -7.62 8.45
CA GLU A 264 20.39 -6.44 7.62
C GLU A 264 19.12 -5.57 7.57
N PHE A 265 17.96 -6.17 7.31
CA PHE A 265 16.68 -5.45 7.35
C PHE A 265 16.35 -4.91 8.75
N LYS A 266 16.64 -5.65 9.80
CA LYS A 266 16.44 -5.21 11.19
C LYS A 266 17.28 -3.98 11.53
N LEU A 267 18.47 -3.87 11.00
CA LEU A 267 19.36 -2.73 11.21
C LEU A 267 19.07 -1.56 10.27
N CYS A 268 18.31 -1.79 9.17
CA CYS A 268 17.92 -0.76 8.23
C CYS A 268 16.87 0.17 8.84
N ASN A 269 17.30 1.32 9.36
CA ASN A 269 16.46 2.33 9.97
C ASN A 269 16.92 3.75 9.56
N VAL A 270 16.18 4.78 9.99
CA VAL A 270 16.47 6.18 9.62
C VAL A 270 17.86 6.66 10.01
N TYR A 271 18.50 6.06 11.02
CA TYR A 271 19.85 6.42 11.45
C TYR A 271 20.95 5.64 10.71
N ALA A 272 20.60 4.51 10.10
CA ALA A 272 21.51 3.76 9.25
C ALA A 272 21.66 4.35 7.85
N LYS A 273 20.75 5.25 7.46
CA LYS A 273 20.74 5.94 6.16
C LYS A 273 21.28 7.35 6.30
N ASP A 274 22.43 7.64 5.69
CA ASP A 274 23.10 8.94 5.85
C ASP A 274 22.20 10.12 5.48
N LYS A 275 21.50 10.05 4.35
CA LYS A 275 20.55 11.08 3.89
C LYS A 275 19.37 11.31 4.85
N CYS A 276 19.04 10.34 5.70
CA CYS A 276 17.90 10.44 6.62
C CYS A 276 18.26 11.08 7.97
N ARG A 277 19.55 11.08 8.39
CA ARG A 277 19.96 11.54 9.72
C ARG A 277 19.54 12.96 10.03
N ASP A 278 19.66 13.87 9.07
CA ASP A 278 19.34 15.29 9.21
C ASP A 278 18.08 15.71 8.45
N CYS A 279 17.34 14.73 7.87
CA CYS A 279 16.11 15.00 7.14
C CYS A 279 14.96 15.36 8.09
N PHE A 280 14.28 16.50 7.86
CA PHE A 280 13.12 16.90 8.67
C PHE A 280 11.96 15.89 8.58
N ALA A 281 11.84 15.19 7.46
CA ALA A 281 10.78 14.23 7.18
C ALA A 281 10.99 12.85 7.81
N ARG A 282 12.18 12.56 8.37
CA ARG A 282 12.62 11.19 8.74
C ARG A 282 11.63 10.39 9.57
N PHE A 283 10.97 11.02 10.55
CA PHE A 283 10.05 10.33 11.46
C PHE A 283 8.62 10.19 10.93
N TYR A 284 8.32 10.80 9.80
CA TYR A 284 7.07 10.63 9.05
C TYR A 284 7.27 9.73 7.81
N CYS A 285 8.43 9.84 7.17
CA CYS A 285 8.85 9.00 6.04
C CYS A 285 9.34 7.62 6.48
N SER A 286 9.95 7.54 7.67
CA SER A 286 10.52 6.29 8.24
C SER A 286 11.62 5.66 7.39
N GLY A 287 12.39 6.47 6.64
CA GLY A 287 13.51 6.02 5.81
C GLY A 287 13.15 5.52 4.41
N GLY A 288 11.89 5.67 3.98
CA GLY A 288 11.44 5.25 2.67
C GLY A 288 11.29 3.73 2.49
N CYS A 289 11.25 3.29 1.25
CA CYS A 289 11.09 1.88 0.88
C CYS A 289 12.46 1.21 0.66
N ALA A 290 12.73 0.11 1.39
CA ALA A 290 13.99 -0.65 1.25
C ALA A 290 14.14 -1.24 -0.18
N ALA A 291 13.04 -1.72 -0.77
CA ALA A 291 13.07 -2.27 -2.12
C ALA A 291 13.37 -1.18 -3.17
N ASN A 292 12.79 0.02 -3.04
CA ASN A 292 13.11 1.12 -3.93
C ASN A 292 14.58 1.54 -3.81
N SER A 293 15.09 1.61 -2.56
CA SER A 293 16.51 1.88 -2.32
C SER A 293 17.40 0.84 -3.03
N TYR A 294 17.09 -0.43 -2.85
CA TYR A 294 17.86 -1.52 -3.47
C TYR A 294 17.81 -1.48 -5.00
N ASN A 295 16.63 -1.28 -5.58
CA ASN A 295 16.45 -1.26 -7.02
C ASN A 295 17.23 -0.14 -7.73
N PHE A 296 17.42 1.00 -7.05
CA PHE A 296 18.13 2.15 -7.63
C PHE A 296 19.60 2.25 -7.22
N HIS A 297 19.97 1.72 -6.07
CA HIS A 297 21.32 1.91 -5.51
C HIS A 297 22.04 0.60 -5.18
N GLY A 298 21.39 -0.55 -5.34
CA GLY A 298 21.97 -1.86 -4.98
C GLY A 298 22.10 -2.07 -3.46
N SER A 299 21.50 -1.21 -2.64
CA SER A 299 21.57 -1.26 -1.19
C SER A 299 20.25 -0.85 -0.54
N ILE A 300 19.83 -1.56 0.51
CA ILE A 300 18.62 -1.20 1.26
C ILE A 300 18.86 -0.02 2.21
N THR A 301 20.11 0.33 2.50
CA THR A 301 20.51 1.42 3.40
C THR A 301 20.67 2.77 2.70
N ASP A 302 20.56 2.80 1.39
CA ASP A 302 20.46 4.07 0.65
C ASP A 302 19.04 4.64 0.67
N ALA A 303 18.86 5.80 0.04
CA ALA A 303 17.57 6.46 -0.09
C ALA A 303 17.25 6.74 -1.56
N TYR A 304 16.09 6.34 -2.02
CA TYR A 304 15.59 6.63 -3.36
C TYR A 304 15.25 8.11 -3.49
N ASP A 305 16.09 8.88 -4.20
CA ASP A 305 16.09 10.36 -4.20
C ASP A 305 14.77 10.97 -4.69
N ILE A 306 14.25 10.49 -5.82
CA ILE A 306 12.96 10.95 -6.36
C ILE A 306 11.84 10.74 -5.32
N GLY A 307 11.82 9.57 -4.65
CA GLY A 307 10.89 9.28 -3.57
C GLY A 307 11.05 10.18 -2.36
N CYS A 308 12.28 10.59 -2.04
CA CYS A 308 12.57 11.51 -0.94
C CYS A 308 11.94 12.89 -1.18
N GLU A 309 12.11 13.45 -2.38
CA GLU A 309 11.57 14.76 -2.71
C GLU A 309 10.03 14.76 -2.72
N MET A 310 9.42 13.74 -3.32
CA MET A 310 7.96 13.56 -3.25
C MET A 310 7.45 13.43 -1.82
N GLN A 311 8.15 12.68 -0.96
CA GLN A 311 7.70 12.49 0.42
C GLN A 311 7.82 13.77 1.25
N LYS A 312 8.87 14.56 1.07
CA LYS A 312 9.01 15.88 1.69
C LYS A 312 7.83 16.78 1.29
N LYS A 313 7.52 16.84 -0.01
CA LYS A 313 6.39 17.63 -0.53
C LYS A 313 5.04 17.18 0.04
N ARG A 314 4.78 15.88 0.15
CA ARG A 314 3.57 15.33 0.79
C ARG A 314 3.41 15.80 2.24
N ILE A 315 4.52 15.85 2.99
CA ILE A 315 4.52 16.32 4.38
C ILE A 315 4.24 17.82 4.43
N GLU A 316 4.87 18.63 3.57
CA GLU A 316 4.60 20.08 3.44
C GLU A 316 3.12 20.33 3.14
N CYS A 317 2.54 19.61 2.17
CA CYS A 317 1.12 19.68 1.85
C CYS A 317 0.24 19.30 3.04
N ALA A 318 0.57 18.23 3.78
CA ALA A 318 -0.20 17.80 4.95
C ALA A 318 -0.18 18.85 6.07
N ILE A 319 0.95 19.53 6.29
CA ILE A 319 1.07 20.63 7.25
C ILE A 319 0.19 21.81 6.80
N MET A 320 0.29 22.21 5.52
CA MET A 320 -0.52 23.29 4.95
C MET A 320 -2.03 22.98 5.06
N ILE A 321 -2.45 21.76 4.70
CA ILE A 321 -3.85 21.32 4.80
C ILE A 321 -4.33 21.43 6.24
N LYS A 322 -3.54 20.95 7.19
CA LYS A 322 -3.92 20.97 8.61
C LYS A 322 -4.08 22.40 9.13
N ALA A 323 -3.15 23.29 8.78
CA ALA A 323 -3.27 24.72 9.12
C ALA A 323 -4.51 25.36 8.49
N ALA A 324 -4.72 25.16 7.18
CA ALA A 324 -5.85 25.77 6.47
C ALA A 324 -7.24 25.26 6.90
N LEU A 325 -7.33 24.04 7.49
CA LEU A 325 -8.57 23.47 8.01
C LEU A 325 -8.76 23.73 9.50
N ALA A 326 -7.72 24.08 10.26
CA ALA A 326 -7.82 24.49 11.67
C ALA A 326 -8.43 25.86 11.82
N ASP A 327 -8.16 26.80 10.92
CA ASP A 327 -8.68 28.19 10.98
C ASP A 327 -10.22 28.29 10.83
N GLY A 328 -10.91 27.19 10.55
CA GLY A 328 -12.38 27.14 10.45
C GLY A 328 -13.12 26.59 11.67
N SER A 329 -12.39 26.23 12.75
CA SER A 329 -12.98 25.61 13.94
C SER A 329 -13.16 26.57 15.13
N ASP A 330 -12.82 27.85 14.98
CA ASP A 330 -12.90 28.87 16.02
C ASP A 330 -13.97 29.94 15.75
N GLU A 331 -14.98 29.69 14.85
CA GLU A 331 -16.16 30.56 14.68
C GLU A 331 -17.43 29.89 15.14
#